data_27117cc3766266e022890b13f923e705
#
_entry.id   27117cc3766266e022890b13f923e705
#
_cell.length_a   1.000
_cell.length_b   1.000
_cell.length_c   1.000
_cell.angle_alpha   90.00
_cell.angle_beta   90.00
_cell.angle_gamma   90.00
#
_symmetry.space_group_name_H-M   'P 1'
#
loop_
_entity.id
_entity.type
_entity.pdbx_description
1 polymer ?
#
loop_
_entity_poly.entity_id
_entity_poly.type
_entity_poly.pdbx_seq_one_letter_code
_entity_poly.pdbx_strand_id
1 'polypeptide(L)'
;TGQLIKTAGRVRDLDGDQVEYKQATSITNSTLYQVAVGKQFNNFQGKGQKSLVLTLKNSIIANCTQDGNEVRGWLGGQNSKNPTVVYENNTYINAGAEQTGWTDETKQGSDQTATSHNTDPGFADAANGDFTVAASSQQAKFQIGDSRWLVEYVPEDITAEKALLAEEIAKATALLGDADVENNEDAKALKAAIDEAQDVYDSAETKAEINAAIEKLKAAEEAYAMSVARAELAVEIQNANALLEGKDTEADADANALKTAIDKAQGVYDNADATLEDVEKALENLKAAEETYKLTLSISGVDAAAADDAAWYTLQGVSVAAPQKGIFIHNGKKVVLK
;
A
#
# COMPACT_ATOMS: atom_id res chain seq x y z
N THR A 1 -25.16 -17.64 -25.45
CA THR A 1 -24.63 -16.27 -25.30
C THR A 1 -25.44 -15.30 -26.16
N GLY A 2 -26.45 -14.68 -25.61
CA GLY A 2 -27.34 -13.70 -26.23
C GLY A 2 -27.44 -12.44 -25.39
N GLN A 3 -28.11 -11.41 -25.93
CA GLN A 3 -28.55 -10.26 -25.15
C GLN A 3 -29.56 -10.73 -24.11
N LEU A 4 -29.58 -10.13 -22.92
CA LEU A 4 -30.58 -10.48 -21.90
C LEU A 4 -31.98 -10.08 -22.38
N ILE A 5 -32.11 -8.88 -22.93
CA ILE A 5 -33.36 -8.35 -23.48
C ILE A 5 -33.09 -7.84 -24.89
N LYS A 6 -33.85 -8.32 -25.82
CA LYS A 6 -33.85 -7.83 -27.22
C LYS A 6 -35.25 -7.45 -27.64
N THR A 7 -35.40 -6.21 -27.99
CA THR A 7 -36.64 -5.71 -28.57
C THR A 7 -36.39 -5.34 -30.02
N ALA A 8 -37.07 -5.98 -30.91
CA ALA A 8 -37.02 -5.69 -32.34
C ALA A 8 -38.43 -5.68 -32.90
N GLY A 9 -38.70 -4.77 -33.84
CA GLY A 9 -39.97 -4.70 -34.48
C GLY A 9 -40.46 -3.28 -34.69
N ARG A 10 -41.59 -3.18 -35.32
CA ARG A 10 -42.33 -1.94 -35.51
C ARG A 10 -43.74 -2.14 -34.97
N VAL A 11 -44.20 -1.16 -34.20
CA VAL A 11 -45.61 -1.12 -33.85
C VAL A 11 -46.37 -0.39 -34.96
N ARG A 12 -47.44 -0.98 -35.44
CA ARG A 12 -48.31 -0.40 -36.44
C ARG A 12 -49.71 -0.33 -35.87
N ASP A 13 -50.48 0.68 -36.27
CA ASP A 13 -51.89 0.74 -35.99
C ASP A 13 -52.70 -0.20 -36.89
N LEU A 14 -54.02 -0.16 -36.76
CA LEU A 14 -54.91 -1.00 -37.53
C LEU A 14 -54.91 -0.65 -39.05
N ASP A 15 -54.50 0.57 -39.37
CA ASP A 15 -54.38 1.04 -40.76
C ASP A 15 -53.01 0.71 -41.35
N GLY A 16 -52.12 0.13 -40.55
CA GLY A 16 -50.77 -0.28 -40.94
C GLY A 16 -49.74 0.81 -40.88
N ASP A 17 -50.06 1.97 -40.35
CA ASP A 17 -49.13 3.07 -40.15
C ASP A 17 -48.23 2.84 -38.95
N GLN A 18 -47.01 3.32 -39.07
CA GLN A 18 -46.04 3.19 -37.98
C GLN A 18 -46.40 4.16 -36.84
N VAL A 19 -46.75 3.60 -35.71
CA VAL A 19 -47.05 4.40 -34.53
C VAL A 19 -45.85 4.50 -33.58
N GLU A 20 -45.79 5.59 -32.87
CA GLU A 20 -44.83 5.80 -31.82
C GLU A 20 -45.20 5.02 -30.56
N TYR A 21 -44.25 4.35 -29.97
CA TYR A 21 -44.50 3.60 -28.76
C TYR A 21 -43.45 3.89 -27.68
N LYS A 22 -43.85 3.72 -26.43
CA LYS A 22 -43.02 3.81 -25.27
C LYS A 22 -42.72 2.40 -24.78
N GLN A 23 -41.46 2.18 -24.39
CA GLN A 23 -41.07 0.92 -23.79
C GLN A 23 -40.47 1.18 -22.44
N ALA A 24 -40.89 0.40 -21.44
CA ALA A 24 -40.30 0.37 -20.15
C ALA A 24 -39.80 -1.05 -19.83
N THR A 25 -38.59 -1.15 -19.30
CA THR A 25 -38.06 -2.39 -18.79
C THR A 25 -37.61 -2.14 -17.33
N SER A 26 -38.04 -3.01 -16.45
CA SER A 26 -37.67 -2.94 -15.04
C SER A 26 -37.05 -4.28 -14.62
N ILE A 27 -35.89 -4.21 -14.03
CA ILE A 27 -35.23 -5.34 -13.36
C ILE A 27 -34.96 -4.87 -11.95
N THR A 28 -35.57 -5.54 -11.00
CA THR A 28 -35.48 -5.19 -9.58
C THR A 28 -35.34 -6.45 -8.75
N ASN A 29 -34.66 -6.33 -7.60
CA ASN A 29 -34.51 -7.42 -6.65
C ASN A 29 -34.07 -8.74 -7.32
N SER A 30 -33.03 -8.66 -8.13
CA SER A 30 -32.63 -9.76 -9.01
C SER A 30 -31.14 -10.07 -8.84
N THR A 31 -30.77 -11.34 -8.95
CA THR A 31 -29.39 -11.79 -9.04
C THR A 31 -29.13 -12.30 -10.46
N LEU A 32 -28.29 -11.58 -11.19
CA LEU A 32 -27.90 -11.85 -12.56
C LEU A 32 -26.45 -12.31 -12.60
N TYR A 33 -26.25 -13.58 -12.92
CA TYR A 33 -24.92 -14.19 -12.93
C TYR A 33 -24.60 -14.72 -14.33
N GLN A 34 -23.47 -14.32 -14.90
CA GLN A 34 -22.99 -14.72 -16.22
C GLN A 34 -24.02 -14.48 -17.35
N VAL A 35 -24.83 -13.44 -17.23
CA VAL A 35 -25.80 -13.07 -18.29
C VAL A 35 -25.20 -12.07 -19.26
N ALA A 36 -25.63 -12.11 -20.52
CA ALA A 36 -25.21 -11.22 -21.60
C ALA A 36 -23.68 -11.11 -21.80
N VAL A 37 -22.93 -12.14 -21.42
CA VAL A 37 -21.47 -12.16 -21.51
C VAL A 37 -21.00 -11.85 -22.94
N GLY A 38 -20.19 -10.80 -23.10
CA GLY A 38 -19.69 -10.32 -24.40
C GLY A 38 -20.76 -9.74 -25.33
N LYS A 39 -21.94 -9.40 -24.80
CA LYS A 39 -23.05 -8.80 -25.56
C LYS A 39 -23.65 -7.61 -24.82
N GLN A 40 -24.54 -6.89 -25.48
CA GLN A 40 -25.33 -5.85 -24.85
C GLN A 40 -26.34 -6.47 -23.86
N PHE A 41 -26.48 -5.87 -22.70
CA PHE A 41 -27.45 -6.31 -21.71
C PHE A 41 -28.87 -6.11 -22.26
N ASN A 42 -29.13 -4.96 -22.82
CA ASN A 42 -30.42 -4.61 -23.42
C ASN A 42 -30.21 -4.00 -24.80
N ASN A 43 -30.83 -4.58 -25.84
CA ASN A 43 -30.68 -4.12 -27.22
C ASN A 43 -32.03 -3.71 -27.82
N PHE A 44 -32.20 -2.42 -28.04
CA PHE A 44 -33.40 -1.81 -28.59
C PHE A 44 -33.22 -1.50 -30.09
N GLN A 45 -33.80 -2.30 -30.95
CA GLN A 45 -33.67 -2.17 -32.39
C GLN A 45 -34.97 -1.74 -33.09
N GLY A 46 -35.98 -1.32 -32.35
CA GLY A 46 -37.28 -0.94 -32.95
C GLY A 46 -37.28 0.43 -33.64
N LYS A 47 -37.80 0.52 -34.86
CA LYS A 47 -38.11 1.81 -35.48
C LYS A 47 -39.41 2.37 -34.92
N GLY A 48 -39.45 3.68 -34.64
CA GLY A 48 -40.62 4.34 -34.06
C GLY A 48 -40.66 4.40 -32.52
N GLN A 49 -39.61 3.93 -31.89
CA GLN A 49 -39.50 4.05 -30.42
C GLN A 49 -39.15 5.47 -30.05
N LYS A 50 -39.99 6.13 -29.26
CA LYS A 50 -39.80 7.52 -28.83
C LYS A 50 -39.27 7.66 -27.43
N SER A 51 -39.58 6.73 -26.54
CA SER A 51 -39.02 6.75 -25.19
C SER A 51 -38.73 5.34 -24.72
N LEU A 52 -37.58 5.21 -24.14
CA LEU A 52 -37.12 4.02 -23.44
C LEU A 52 -36.93 4.38 -21.98
N VAL A 53 -37.48 3.59 -21.08
CA VAL A 53 -37.18 3.63 -19.65
C VAL A 53 -36.56 2.31 -19.27
N LEU A 54 -35.36 2.36 -18.72
CA LEU A 54 -34.71 1.22 -18.10
C LEU A 54 -34.53 1.48 -16.61
N THR A 55 -35.11 0.61 -15.80
CA THR A 55 -34.94 0.63 -14.34
C THR A 55 -34.17 -0.60 -13.91
N LEU A 56 -33.07 -0.41 -13.17
CA LEU A 56 -32.29 -1.47 -12.55
C LEU A 56 -32.06 -1.07 -11.09
N LYS A 57 -32.68 -1.79 -10.17
CA LYS A 57 -32.62 -1.47 -8.75
C LYS A 57 -32.45 -2.73 -7.89
N ASN A 58 -31.77 -2.57 -6.75
CA ASN A 58 -31.61 -3.60 -5.73
C ASN A 58 -31.15 -4.94 -6.34
N SER A 59 -30.26 -4.92 -7.31
CA SER A 59 -29.90 -6.11 -8.06
C SER A 59 -28.40 -6.38 -8.05
N ILE A 60 -28.02 -7.66 -8.03
CA ILE A 60 -26.63 -8.10 -8.18
C ILE A 60 -26.40 -8.48 -9.63
N ILE A 61 -25.36 -7.92 -10.24
CA ILE A 61 -24.90 -8.21 -11.59
C ILE A 61 -23.47 -8.70 -11.49
N ALA A 62 -23.26 -10.00 -11.66
CA ALA A 62 -21.96 -10.61 -11.39
C ALA A 62 -21.47 -11.46 -12.56
N ASN A 63 -20.16 -11.36 -12.84
CA ASN A 63 -19.45 -12.15 -13.84
C ASN A 63 -20.07 -12.09 -15.24
N CYS A 64 -20.56 -10.93 -15.63
CA CYS A 64 -21.15 -10.66 -16.93
C CYS A 64 -20.12 -10.29 -18.01
N THR A 65 -18.84 -10.16 -17.64
CA THR A 65 -17.72 -10.03 -18.56
C THR A 65 -17.17 -11.40 -18.96
N GLN A 66 -16.67 -11.50 -20.16
CA GLN A 66 -15.91 -12.65 -20.64
C GLN A 66 -14.49 -12.21 -20.96
N ASP A 67 -13.48 -13.05 -20.71
CA ASP A 67 -12.06 -12.83 -20.92
C ASP A 67 -11.71 -11.77 -21.97
N GLY A 68 -11.41 -10.55 -21.53
CA GLY A 68 -11.04 -9.42 -22.38
C GLY A 68 -12.14 -8.83 -23.28
N ASN A 69 -13.37 -9.36 -23.24
CA ASN A 69 -14.52 -8.78 -23.94
C ASN A 69 -15.46 -8.14 -22.93
N GLU A 70 -15.38 -6.83 -22.81
CA GLU A 70 -16.34 -6.04 -22.06
C GLU A 70 -17.77 -6.27 -22.57
N VAL A 71 -18.73 -6.19 -21.68
CA VAL A 71 -20.14 -5.99 -22.09
C VAL A 71 -20.17 -4.75 -22.97
N ARG A 72 -20.71 -4.87 -24.18
CA ARG A 72 -20.74 -3.76 -25.15
C ARG A 72 -21.73 -2.67 -24.79
N GLY A 73 -21.91 -2.42 -23.52
CA GLY A 73 -22.85 -1.45 -23.01
C GLY A 73 -24.21 -2.08 -22.63
N TRP A 74 -24.84 -1.45 -21.67
CA TRP A 74 -26.13 -1.89 -21.12
C TRP A 74 -27.27 -1.64 -22.09
N LEU A 75 -27.15 -0.58 -22.86
CA LEU A 75 -28.12 -0.19 -23.88
C LEU A 75 -27.46 -0.20 -25.24
N GLY A 76 -27.97 -1.01 -26.11
CA GLY A 76 -27.56 -1.06 -27.50
C GLY A 76 -28.75 -0.80 -28.44
N GLY A 77 -28.43 -0.39 -29.64
CA GLY A 77 -29.45 -0.20 -30.71
C GLY A 77 -29.33 1.15 -31.36
N GLN A 78 -29.50 1.14 -32.68
CA GLN A 78 -29.29 2.31 -33.55
C GLN A 78 -30.33 3.41 -33.38
N ASN A 79 -31.41 3.19 -32.64
CA ASN A 79 -32.57 4.08 -32.57
C ASN A 79 -32.96 4.51 -31.16
N SER A 80 -32.16 4.22 -30.14
CA SER A 80 -32.42 4.65 -28.77
C SER A 80 -32.05 6.12 -28.63
N LYS A 81 -32.99 6.99 -28.89
CA LYS A 81 -32.82 8.42 -28.63
C LYS A 81 -33.30 8.72 -27.23
N ASN A 82 -32.40 9.20 -26.39
CA ASN A 82 -32.69 9.70 -25.03
C ASN A 82 -33.37 8.68 -24.09
N PRO A 83 -32.76 7.53 -23.78
CA PRO A 83 -33.32 6.65 -22.77
C PRO A 83 -33.33 7.34 -21.40
N THR A 84 -34.40 7.10 -20.64
CA THR A 84 -34.42 7.39 -19.22
C THR A 84 -33.90 6.17 -18.47
N VAL A 85 -32.82 6.31 -17.76
CA VAL A 85 -32.18 5.21 -17.01
C VAL A 85 -32.24 5.52 -15.54
N VAL A 86 -32.66 4.56 -14.76
CA VAL A 86 -32.69 4.65 -13.30
C VAL A 86 -31.91 3.46 -12.74
N TYR A 87 -30.71 3.73 -12.22
CA TYR A 87 -29.87 2.76 -11.56
C TYR A 87 -29.74 3.14 -10.09
N GLU A 88 -30.03 2.22 -9.20
CA GLU A 88 -30.09 2.53 -7.77
C GLU A 88 -29.87 1.26 -6.95
N ASN A 89 -28.99 1.36 -5.94
CA ASN A 89 -28.76 0.31 -4.97
C ASN A 89 -28.43 -1.05 -5.60
N ASN A 90 -27.49 -1.06 -6.55
CA ASN A 90 -27.06 -2.29 -7.23
C ASN A 90 -25.66 -2.71 -6.80
N THR A 91 -25.30 -3.95 -7.10
CA THR A 91 -23.95 -4.51 -7.01
C THR A 91 -23.47 -4.92 -8.39
N TYR A 92 -22.25 -4.52 -8.75
CA TYR A 92 -21.61 -4.86 -10.02
C TYR A 92 -20.24 -5.51 -9.74
N ILE A 93 -20.12 -6.79 -10.05
CA ILE A 93 -18.89 -7.57 -9.87
C ILE A 93 -18.49 -8.19 -11.21
N ASN A 94 -17.33 -7.82 -11.72
CA ASN A 94 -16.87 -8.24 -13.03
C ASN A 94 -17.96 -8.04 -14.10
N ALA A 95 -18.61 -6.89 -14.05
CA ALA A 95 -19.73 -6.53 -14.90
C ALA A 95 -19.35 -5.55 -16.03
N GLY A 96 -18.06 -5.24 -16.17
CA GLY A 96 -17.53 -4.39 -17.23
C GLY A 96 -17.59 -2.91 -16.92
N ALA A 97 -17.93 -2.08 -17.89
CA ALA A 97 -17.92 -0.63 -17.79
C ALA A 97 -18.89 -0.05 -16.74
N GLU A 98 -19.82 -0.84 -16.28
CA GLU A 98 -20.80 -0.47 -15.26
C GLU A 98 -20.15 -0.15 -13.90
N GLN A 99 -19.02 -0.77 -13.62
CA GLN A 99 -18.26 -0.50 -12.38
C GLN A 99 -17.70 0.92 -12.34
N THR A 100 -17.55 1.54 -13.49
CA THR A 100 -17.00 2.90 -13.61
C THR A 100 -18.04 3.98 -13.76
N GLY A 101 -19.32 3.61 -13.75
CA GLY A 101 -20.42 4.52 -14.02
C GLY A 101 -20.50 4.89 -15.52
N TRP A 102 -21.60 4.59 -16.15
CA TRP A 102 -21.79 4.89 -17.55
C TRP A 102 -22.03 6.36 -17.80
N THR A 103 -20.97 7.07 -18.04
CA THR A 103 -20.95 8.47 -18.44
C THR A 103 -20.63 8.59 -19.92
N ASP A 104 -21.06 7.65 -20.71
CA ASP A 104 -20.83 7.75 -22.12
C ASP A 104 -21.69 8.88 -22.71
N GLU A 105 -21.09 9.64 -23.58
CA GLU A 105 -21.74 10.64 -24.40
C GLU A 105 -22.90 10.04 -25.24
N THR A 106 -22.97 8.72 -25.36
CA THR A 106 -24.01 7.96 -26.03
C THR A 106 -25.28 7.76 -25.18
N LYS A 107 -25.35 8.30 -23.96
CA LYS A 107 -26.58 8.46 -23.19
C LYS A 107 -27.11 7.22 -22.47
N GLN A 108 -26.22 6.40 -21.97
CA GLN A 108 -26.63 5.17 -21.31
C GLN A 108 -27.03 5.36 -19.85
N GLY A 109 -26.82 6.51 -19.26
CA GLY A 109 -27.03 6.75 -17.85
C GLY A 109 -25.93 6.09 -17.00
N SER A 110 -25.77 6.53 -15.79
CA SER A 110 -24.83 5.95 -14.81
C SER A 110 -25.61 5.48 -13.60
N ASP A 111 -25.15 4.41 -12.98
CA ASP A 111 -25.57 4.14 -11.62
C ASP A 111 -25.11 5.29 -10.72
N GLN A 112 -25.96 5.66 -9.79
CA GLN A 112 -25.54 6.61 -8.77
C GLN A 112 -24.48 5.92 -7.90
N THR A 113 -23.22 6.29 -8.06
CA THR A 113 -22.10 5.66 -7.32
C THR A 113 -22.29 5.69 -5.80
N ALA A 114 -23.05 6.67 -5.29
CA ALA A 114 -23.40 6.75 -3.89
C ALA A 114 -24.37 5.66 -3.43
N THR A 115 -25.04 4.96 -4.34
CA THR A 115 -26.01 3.89 -4.03
C THR A 115 -25.56 2.52 -4.52
N SER A 116 -24.41 2.40 -5.20
CA SER A 116 -23.89 1.11 -5.61
C SER A 116 -23.02 0.48 -4.53
N HIS A 117 -23.14 -0.83 -4.36
CA HIS A 117 -22.43 -1.61 -3.34
C HIS A 117 -21.60 -2.70 -4.03
N ASN A 118 -20.44 -2.32 -4.56
CA ASN A 118 -19.60 -3.16 -5.42
C ASN A 118 -18.61 -4.03 -4.62
N THR A 119 -19.05 -4.59 -3.50
CA THR A 119 -18.30 -5.56 -2.72
C THR A 119 -18.71 -6.98 -3.10
N ASP A 120 -17.81 -7.96 -2.92
CA ASP A 120 -18.11 -9.36 -3.20
C ASP A 120 -19.30 -9.82 -2.35
N PRO A 121 -20.37 -10.32 -2.95
CA PRO A 121 -21.51 -10.87 -2.20
C PRO A 121 -21.18 -12.13 -1.41
N GLY A 122 -20.05 -12.79 -1.67
CA GLY A 122 -19.69 -14.05 -1.00
C GLY A 122 -20.68 -15.16 -1.28
N PHE A 123 -21.03 -15.40 -2.55
CA PHE A 123 -21.96 -16.47 -2.91
C PHE A 123 -21.53 -17.84 -2.41
N ALA A 124 -22.44 -18.57 -1.81
CA ALA A 124 -22.17 -19.89 -1.22
C ALA A 124 -21.61 -20.90 -2.23
N ASP A 125 -22.21 -21.02 -3.40
CA ASP A 125 -21.71 -21.88 -4.51
C ASP A 125 -22.30 -21.43 -5.86
N ALA A 126 -21.86 -20.31 -6.35
CA ALA A 126 -22.36 -19.75 -7.61
C ALA A 126 -22.13 -20.67 -8.83
N ALA A 127 -21.12 -21.52 -8.80
CA ALA A 127 -20.81 -22.46 -9.87
C ALA A 127 -21.90 -23.53 -10.03
N ASN A 128 -22.54 -23.91 -8.94
CA ASN A 128 -23.63 -24.89 -8.89
C ASN A 128 -25.02 -24.25 -8.74
N GLY A 129 -25.08 -22.90 -8.84
CA GLY A 129 -26.35 -22.17 -8.87
C GLY A 129 -26.87 -21.75 -7.47
N ASP A 130 -26.05 -21.86 -6.44
CA ASP A 130 -26.36 -21.31 -5.13
C ASP A 130 -25.78 -19.91 -5.00
N PHE A 131 -26.67 -18.90 -5.13
CA PHE A 131 -26.34 -17.49 -5.04
C PHE A 131 -26.67 -16.90 -3.67
N THR A 132 -26.78 -17.74 -2.63
CA THR A 132 -26.95 -17.27 -1.25
C THR A 132 -25.78 -16.36 -0.89
N VAL A 133 -26.09 -15.12 -0.52
CA VAL A 133 -25.08 -14.12 -0.15
C VAL A 133 -24.54 -14.38 1.25
N ALA A 134 -23.32 -13.95 1.52
CA ALA A 134 -22.78 -14.02 2.87
C ALA A 134 -23.61 -13.14 3.83
N ALA A 135 -23.85 -13.62 5.05
CA ALA A 135 -24.67 -12.90 6.03
C ALA A 135 -24.06 -11.54 6.44
N SER A 136 -22.74 -11.40 6.40
CA SER A 136 -22.01 -10.17 6.69
C SER A 136 -21.87 -9.24 5.48
N SER A 137 -22.37 -9.63 4.31
CA SER A 137 -22.20 -8.85 3.09
C SER A 137 -23.04 -7.58 3.05
N GLN A 138 -22.60 -6.60 2.26
CA GLN A 138 -23.39 -5.40 1.98
C GLN A 138 -24.72 -5.74 1.30
N GLN A 139 -24.74 -6.82 0.51
CA GLN A 139 -25.95 -7.30 -0.15
C GLN A 139 -27.00 -7.80 0.84
N ALA A 140 -26.58 -8.51 1.89
CA ALA A 140 -27.49 -8.87 2.98
C ALA A 140 -27.94 -7.64 3.77
N LYS A 141 -27.03 -6.72 4.09
CA LYS A 141 -27.32 -5.48 4.84
C LYS A 141 -28.33 -4.59 4.14
N PHE A 142 -28.18 -4.37 2.85
CA PHE A 142 -29.03 -3.46 2.06
C PHE A 142 -30.10 -4.18 1.25
N GLN A 143 -30.27 -5.49 1.43
CA GLN A 143 -31.26 -6.32 0.74
C GLN A 143 -31.16 -6.20 -0.79
N ILE A 144 -29.94 -6.37 -1.31
CA ILE A 144 -29.62 -6.27 -2.72
C ILE A 144 -29.57 -7.68 -3.33
N GLY A 145 -30.38 -7.92 -4.35
CA GLY A 145 -30.44 -9.21 -5.05
C GLY A 145 -31.83 -9.86 -4.99
N ASP A 146 -31.88 -11.09 -5.44
CA ASP A 146 -33.10 -11.92 -5.38
C ASP A 146 -33.35 -12.37 -3.94
N SER A 147 -34.57 -12.17 -3.44
CA SER A 147 -34.95 -12.49 -2.07
C SER A 147 -34.77 -13.97 -1.68
N ARG A 148 -34.70 -14.86 -2.66
CA ARG A 148 -34.42 -16.31 -2.44
C ARG A 148 -32.99 -16.56 -1.93
N TRP A 149 -32.09 -15.62 -2.21
CA TRP A 149 -30.67 -15.73 -1.91
C TRP A 149 -30.21 -14.79 -0.81
N LEU A 150 -31.11 -13.92 -0.35
CA LEU A 150 -30.82 -13.02 0.75
C LEU A 150 -31.02 -13.71 2.09
N VAL A 151 -30.10 -13.42 3.00
CA VAL A 151 -30.13 -13.90 4.38
C VAL A 151 -30.26 -12.71 5.34
N GLU A 152 -30.55 -12.98 6.59
CA GLU A 152 -30.48 -11.95 7.63
C GLU A 152 -29.05 -11.43 7.76
N TYR A 153 -28.92 -10.10 7.84
CA TYR A 153 -27.60 -9.49 8.00
C TYR A 153 -27.06 -9.75 9.41
N VAL A 154 -25.89 -10.30 9.47
CA VAL A 154 -25.13 -10.51 10.71
C VAL A 154 -23.79 -9.81 10.56
N PRO A 155 -23.52 -8.74 11.35
CA PRO A 155 -22.23 -8.06 11.33
C PRO A 155 -21.10 -9.04 11.61
N GLU A 156 -19.94 -8.83 10.96
CA GLU A 156 -18.72 -9.55 11.32
C GLU A 156 -18.29 -9.22 12.75
N ASP A 157 -17.81 -10.23 13.47
CA ASP A 157 -17.06 -9.96 14.71
C ASP A 157 -15.65 -9.50 14.33
N ILE A 158 -15.42 -8.20 14.44
CA ILE A 158 -14.17 -7.53 14.09
C ILE A 158 -13.35 -7.13 15.31
N THR A 159 -13.70 -7.64 16.49
CA THR A 159 -13.09 -7.24 17.77
C THR A 159 -11.59 -7.52 17.79
N ALA A 160 -11.18 -8.70 17.33
CA ALA A 160 -9.79 -9.11 17.30
C ALA A 160 -8.96 -8.27 16.32
N GLU A 161 -9.48 -8.04 15.14
CA GLU A 161 -8.84 -7.25 14.08
C GLU A 161 -8.72 -5.76 14.51
N LYS A 162 -9.74 -5.20 15.17
CA LYS A 162 -9.65 -3.84 15.76
C LYS A 162 -8.56 -3.76 16.82
N ALA A 163 -8.38 -4.79 17.64
CA ALA A 163 -7.30 -4.81 18.62
C ALA A 163 -5.92 -4.78 17.95
N LEU A 164 -5.73 -5.54 16.85
CA LEU A 164 -4.49 -5.53 16.07
C LEU A 164 -4.24 -4.17 15.40
N LEU A 165 -5.28 -3.54 14.85
CA LEU A 165 -5.16 -2.21 14.26
C LEU A 165 -4.79 -1.16 15.31
N ALA A 166 -5.38 -1.22 16.50
CA ALA A 166 -5.03 -0.32 17.61
C ALA A 166 -3.56 -0.48 18.05
N GLU A 167 -3.05 -1.71 18.08
CA GLU A 167 -1.64 -1.99 18.37
C GLU A 167 -0.73 -1.39 17.30
N GLU A 168 -1.05 -1.56 16.02
CA GLU A 168 -0.25 -1.00 14.92
C GLU A 168 -0.30 0.54 14.91
N ILE A 169 -1.47 1.15 15.17
CA ILE A 169 -1.58 2.61 15.33
C ILE A 169 -0.68 3.12 16.46
N ALA A 170 -0.68 2.43 17.60
CA ALA A 170 0.18 2.81 18.72
C ALA A 170 1.67 2.70 18.37
N LYS A 171 2.07 1.65 17.66
CA LYS A 171 3.45 1.44 17.17
C LYS A 171 3.86 2.52 16.17
N ALA A 172 3.03 2.82 15.16
CA ALA A 172 3.28 3.87 14.19
C ALA A 172 3.39 5.25 14.84
N THR A 173 2.53 5.53 15.82
CA THR A 173 2.56 6.76 16.59
C THR A 173 3.86 6.89 17.41
N ALA A 174 4.31 5.80 18.02
CA ALA A 174 5.58 5.76 18.74
C ALA A 174 6.79 5.94 17.82
N LEU A 175 6.74 5.36 16.61
CA LEU A 175 7.77 5.53 15.58
C LEU A 175 7.85 6.99 15.10
N LEU A 176 6.71 7.64 14.90
CA LEU A 176 6.65 9.04 14.51
C LEU A 176 7.23 9.96 15.60
N GLY A 177 6.94 9.67 16.86
CA GLY A 177 7.45 10.44 18.02
C GLY A 177 7.23 11.94 17.90
N ASP A 178 8.29 12.71 18.17
CA ASP A 178 8.29 14.17 18.08
C ASP A 178 8.80 14.68 16.72
N ALA A 179 8.69 13.89 15.64
CA ALA A 179 9.14 14.28 14.32
C ALA A 179 8.44 15.56 13.84
N ASP A 180 9.20 16.40 13.12
CA ASP A 180 8.67 17.62 12.53
C ASP A 180 7.82 17.29 11.29
N VAL A 181 6.53 17.07 11.54
CA VAL A 181 5.56 16.71 10.50
C VAL A 181 5.33 17.83 9.47
N GLU A 182 5.60 19.08 9.82
CA GLU A 182 5.38 20.20 8.91
C GLU A 182 6.49 20.33 7.87
N ASN A 183 7.73 19.99 8.23
CA ASN A 183 8.90 20.16 7.38
C ASN A 183 9.51 18.82 6.88
N ASN A 184 8.93 17.68 7.26
CA ASN A 184 9.36 16.34 6.84
C ASN A 184 8.20 15.63 6.12
N GLU A 185 8.30 15.49 4.81
CA GLU A 185 7.25 14.87 3.99
C GLU A 185 7.00 13.39 4.35
N ASP A 186 8.02 12.65 4.76
CA ASP A 186 7.88 11.24 5.15
C ASP A 186 7.17 11.12 6.51
N ALA A 187 7.50 12.01 7.47
CA ALA A 187 6.78 12.10 8.74
C ALA A 187 5.32 12.49 8.53
N LYS A 188 5.06 13.39 7.60
CA LYS A 188 3.70 13.81 7.22
C LYS A 188 2.92 12.67 6.56
N ALA A 189 3.57 11.87 5.71
CA ALA A 189 2.95 10.71 5.09
C ALA A 189 2.59 9.64 6.14
N LEU A 190 3.49 9.35 7.09
CA LEU A 190 3.20 8.43 8.20
C LEU A 190 2.06 8.95 9.09
N LYS A 191 2.06 10.25 9.42
CA LYS A 191 0.96 10.88 10.18
C LYS A 191 -0.38 10.73 9.46
N ALA A 192 -0.43 10.95 8.15
CA ALA A 192 -1.64 10.78 7.36
C ALA A 192 -2.13 9.32 7.35
N ALA A 193 -1.22 8.35 7.29
CA ALA A 193 -1.56 6.93 7.38
C ALA A 193 -2.09 6.55 8.76
N ILE A 194 -1.54 7.13 9.84
CA ILE A 194 -2.05 6.95 11.21
C ILE A 194 -3.48 7.50 11.32
N ASP A 195 -3.74 8.71 10.82
CA ASP A 195 -5.06 9.33 10.87
C ASP A 195 -6.09 8.51 10.09
N GLU A 196 -5.74 8.04 8.89
CA GLU A 196 -6.61 7.16 8.10
C GLU A 196 -6.86 5.81 8.78
N ALA A 197 -5.86 5.23 9.42
CA ALA A 197 -6.01 3.99 10.19
C ALA A 197 -6.94 4.20 11.40
N GLN A 198 -6.87 5.37 12.04
CA GLN A 198 -7.78 5.73 13.13
C GLN A 198 -9.23 5.89 12.65
N ASP A 199 -9.43 6.51 11.48
CA ASP A 199 -10.76 6.64 10.87
C ASP A 199 -11.35 5.25 10.55
N VAL A 200 -10.52 4.33 10.05
CA VAL A 200 -10.93 2.93 9.81
C VAL A 200 -11.24 2.23 11.14
N TYR A 201 -10.43 2.41 12.18
CA TYR A 201 -10.70 1.83 13.49
C TYR A 201 -12.08 2.24 14.03
N ASP A 202 -12.46 3.49 13.82
CA ASP A 202 -13.72 4.03 14.32
C ASP A 202 -14.93 3.58 13.48
N SER A 203 -14.77 3.44 12.16
CA SER A 203 -15.88 3.28 11.21
C SER A 203 -15.99 1.91 10.55
N ALA A 204 -14.95 1.06 10.57
CA ALA A 204 -14.96 -0.21 9.84
C ALA A 204 -16.05 -1.17 10.30
N GLU A 205 -16.65 -1.83 9.35
CA GLU A 205 -17.69 -2.84 9.54
C GLU A 205 -17.22 -4.25 9.16
N THR A 206 -16.07 -4.38 8.49
CA THR A 206 -15.55 -5.65 7.98
C THR A 206 -14.09 -5.87 8.37
N LYS A 207 -13.69 -7.14 8.51
CA LYS A 207 -12.29 -7.55 8.71
C LYS A 207 -11.40 -7.12 7.56
N ALA A 208 -11.93 -7.15 6.34
CA ALA A 208 -11.18 -6.78 5.15
C ALA A 208 -10.74 -5.31 5.18
N GLU A 209 -11.62 -4.38 5.61
CA GLU A 209 -11.29 -2.96 5.77
C GLU A 209 -10.17 -2.76 6.79
N ILE A 210 -10.27 -3.43 7.94
CA ILE A 210 -9.27 -3.32 9.00
C ILE A 210 -7.92 -3.88 8.55
N ASN A 211 -7.89 -5.06 7.94
CA ASN A 211 -6.66 -5.66 7.45
C ASN A 211 -5.99 -4.80 6.37
N ALA A 212 -6.77 -4.21 5.47
CA ALA A 212 -6.22 -3.28 4.47
C ALA A 212 -5.60 -2.03 5.11
N ALA A 213 -6.21 -1.50 6.18
CA ALA A 213 -5.65 -0.38 6.93
C ALA A 213 -4.33 -0.76 7.65
N ILE A 214 -4.27 -1.95 8.25
CA ILE A 214 -3.03 -2.47 8.87
C ILE A 214 -1.90 -2.57 7.84
N GLU A 215 -2.15 -3.17 6.69
CA GLU A 215 -1.13 -3.30 5.64
C GLU A 215 -0.66 -1.95 5.11
N LYS A 216 -1.59 -1.01 4.93
CA LYS A 216 -1.25 0.35 4.49
C LYS A 216 -0.41 1.09 5.54
N LEU A 217 -0.77 0.97 6.82
CA LEU A 217 -0.02 1.59 7.91
C LEU A 217 1.39 1.02 8.02
N LYS A 218 1.55 -0.31 7.94
CA LYS A 218 2.87 -0.97 7.93
C LYS A 218 3.75 -0.51 6.77
N ALA A 219 3.17 -0.36 5.57
CA ALA A 219 3.92 0.15 4.44
C ALA A 219 4.41 1.60 4.67
N ALA A 220 3.61 2.44 5.31
CA ALA A 220 3.99 3.80 5.68
C ALA A 220 5.08 3.82 6.77
N GLU A 221 5.00 2.93 7.76
CA GLU A 221 6.03 2.75 8.79
C GLU A 221 7.38 2.37 8.16
N GLU A 222 7.38 1.38 7.28
CA GLU A 222 8.60 0.91 6.60
C GLU A 222 9.22 2.03 5.74
N ALA A 223 8.41 2.77 5.01
CA ALA A 223 8.87 3.91 4.20
C ALA A 223 9.49 5.00 5.07
N TYR A 224 8.85 5.36 6.19
CA TYR A 224 9.37 6.35 7.12
C TYR A 224 10.66 5.88 7.80
N ALA A 225 10.71 4.65 8.32
CA ALA A 225 11.90 4.08 8.93
C ALA A 225 13.09 4.04 7.96
N MET A 226 12.83 3.68 6.69
CA MET A 226 13.84 3.72 5.63
C MET A 226 14.37 5.14 5.40
N SER A 227 13.50 6.14 5.37
CA SER A 227 13.92 7.53 5.14
C SER A 227 14.78 8.06 6.29
N VAL A 228 14.41 7.74 7.52
CA VAL A 228 15.19 8.09 8.74
C VAL A 228 16.56 7.41 8.70
N ALA A 229 16.61 6.11 8.46
CA ALA A 229 17.86 5.36 8.41
C ALA A 229 18.81 5.89 7.30
N ARG A 230 18.27 6.22 6.13
CA ARG A 230 19.05 6.84 5.03
C ARG A 230 19.56 8.23 5.41
N ALA A 231 18.75 9.04 6.07
CA ALA A 231 19.19 10.35 6.55
C ALA A 231 20.32 10.25 7.56
N GLU A 232 20.22 9.31 8.50
CA GLU A 232 21.29 9.02 9.48
C GLU A 232 22.57 8.53 8.77
N LEU A 233 22.46 7.61 7.83
CA LEU A 233 23.59 7.11 7.06
C LEU A 233 24.27 8.22 6.29
N ALA A 234 23.52 9.13 5.67
CA ALA A 234 24.09 10.28 4.96
C ALA A 234 24.88 11.20 5.88
N VAL A 235 24.38 11.50 7.08
CA VAL A 235 25.07 12.30 8.11
C VAL A 235 26.36 11.60 8.55
N GLU A 236 26.29 10.29 8.79
CA GLU A 236 27.48 9.53 9.22
C GLU A 236 28.54 9.47 8.14
N ILE A 237 28.15 9.28 6.85
CA ILE A 237 29.08 9.39 5.72
C ILE A 237 29.77 10.75 5.69
N GLN A 238 29.06 11.83 5.94
CA GLN A 238 29.64 13.18 6.01
C GLN A 238 30.63 13.31 7.16
N ASN A 239 30.27 12.82 8.36
CA ASN A 239 31.13 12.81 9.53
C ASN A 239 32.43 12.02 9.28
N ALA A 240 32.29 10.80 8.71
CA ALA A 240 33.44 9.96 8.39
C ALA A 240 34.38 10.60 7.35
N ASN A 241 33.82 11.23 6.32
CA ASN A 241 34.62 11.99 5.33
C ASN A 241 35.37 13.15 5.97
N ALA A 242 34.76 13.88 6.91
CA ALA A 242 35.40 14.98 7.63
C ALA A 242 36.63 14.52 8.43
N LEU A 243 36.62 13.29 8.97
CA LEU A 243 37.77 12.71 9.67
C LEU A 243 38.97 12.44 8.74
N LEU A 244 38.72 12.21 7.46
CA LEU A 244 39.74 11.95 6.44
C LEU A 244 40.24 13.24 5.75
N GLU A 245 39.66 14.40 6.08
CA GLU A 245 40.08 15.65 5.46
C GLU A 245 41.58 15.93 5.73
N GLY A 246 42.35 16.14 4.65
CA GLY A 246 43.79 16.36 4.72
C GLY A 246 44.62 15.13 5.08
N LYS A 247 44.08 13.92 5.12
CA LYS A 247 44.77 12.68 5.36
C LYS A 247 45.21 12.00 4.06
N ASP A 248 46.38 11.35 4.09
CA ASP A 248 46.86 10.55 2.98
C ASP A 248 46.33 9.11 3.13
N THR A 249 45.23 8.83 2.45
CA THR A 249 44.58 7.52 2.49
C THR A 249 45.35 6.41 1.74
N GLU A 250 46.36 6.77 0.97
CA GLU A 250 47.21 5.76 0.30
C GLU A 250 48.39 5.34 1.20
N ALA A 251 48.93 6.27 1.98
CA ALA A 251 50.07 6.01 2.87
C ALA A 251 49.65 5.52 4.25
N ASP A 252 48.47 5.89 4.74
CA ASP A 252 47.90 5.55 6.05
C ASP A 252 46.90 4.38 5.92
N ALA A 253 47.26 3.22 6.43
CA ALA A 253 46.43 2.01 6.37
C ALA A 253 45.13 2.15 7.10
N ASP A 254 45.10 2.90 8.23
CA ASP A 254 43.90 3.10 9.05
C ASP A 254 42.95 4.09 8.35
N ALA A 255 43.49 5.16 7.74
CA ALA A 255 42.73 6.07 6.90
C ALA A 255 42.13 5.37 5.66
N ASN A 256 42.88 4.45 5.04
CA ASN A 256 42.41 3.62 3.94
C ASN A 256 41.28 2.68 4.35
N ALA A 257 41.36 2.08 5.54
CA ALA A 257 40.30 1.22 6.07
C ALA A 257 38.99 2.01 6.27
N LEU A 258 39.07 3.20 6.87
CA LEU A 258 37.90 4.08 7.03
C LEU A 258 37.33 4.51 5.67
N LYS A 259 38.20 4.91 4.71
CA LYS A 259 37.75 5.23 3.35
C LYS A 259 36.99 4.07 2.70
N THR A 260 37.47 2.84 2.86
CA THR A 260 36.82 1.65 2.32
C THR A 260 35.43 1.44 2.95
N ALA A 261 35.27 1.72 4.24
CA ALA A 261 33.98 1.66 4.93
C ALA A 261 33.02 2.74 4.41
N ILE A 262 33.51 3.97 4.20
CA ILE A 262 32.74 5.06 3.60
C ILE A 262 32.28 4.68 2.19
N ASP A 263 33.15 4.18 1.33
CA ASP A 263 32.80 3.79 -0.06
C ASP A 263 31.71 2.70 -0.08
N LYS A 264 31.77 1.74 0.86
CA LYS A 264 30.71 0.72 1.02
C LYS A 264 29.40 1.32 1.49
N ALA A 265 29.43 2.20 2.49
CA ALA A 265 28.24 2.87 3.03
C ALA A 265 27.59 3.75 1.95
N GLN A 266 28.39 4.48 1.18
CA GLN A 266 27.91 5.26 0.04
C GLN A 266 27.25 4.38 -1.03
N GLY A 267 27.82 3.20 -1.32
CA GLY A 267 27.24 2.26 -2.27
C GLY A 267 25.87 1.73 -1.82
N VAL A 268 25.66 1.53 -0.51
CA VAL A 268 24.33 1.16 0.02
C VAL A 268 23.37 2.36 -0.02
N TYR A 269 23.85 3.55 0.34
CA TYR A 269 23.05 4.77 0.27
C TYR A 269 22.53 5.06 -1.14
N ASP A 270 23.38 4.89 -2.16
CA ASP A 270 23.04 5.16 -3.56
C ASP A 270 22.20 4.03 -4.20
N ASN A 271 22.12 2.86 -3.57
CA ASN A 271 21.34 1.75 -4.07
C ASN A 271 19.85 1.94 -3.75
N ALA A 272 19.03 2.17 -4.78
CA ALA A 272 17.58 2.34 -4.64
C ALA A 272 16.87 1.07 -4.13
N ASP A 273 17.45 -0.11 -4.38
CA ASP A 273 16.90 -1.41 -3.99
C ASP A 273 17.41 -1.90 -2.63
N ALA A 274 18.20 -1.08 -1.90
CA ALA A 274 18.67 -1.44 -0.56
C ALA A 274 17.50 -1.56 0.41
N THR A 275 17.51 -2.63 1.20
CA THR A 275 16.53 -2.84 2.27
C THR A 275 16.85 -2.00 3.50
N LEU A 276 15.89 -1.83 4.41
CA LEU A 276 16.12 -1.15 5.69
C LEU A 276 17.29 -1.81 6.46
N GLU A 277 17.32 -3.15 6.50
CA GLU A 277 18.39 -3.92 7.13
C GLU A 277 19.78 -3.63 6.51
N ASP A 278 19.85 -3.48 5.17
CA ASP A 278 21.11 -3.12 4.51
C ASP A 278 21.60 -1.74 4.93
N VAL A 279 20.71 -0.76 5.03
CA VAL A 279 21.01 0.61 5.43
C VAL A 279 21.47 0.68 6.89
N GLU A 280 20.73 0.04 7.79
CA GLU A 280 21.06 -0.03 9.22
C GLU A 280 22.42 -0.70 9.46
N LYS A 281 22.68 -1.79 8.76
CA LYS A 281 23.97 -2.51 8.83
C LYS A 281 25.11 -1.69 8.25
N ALA A 282 24.87 -0.95 7.17
CA ALA A 282 25.88 -0.03 6.61
C ALA A 282 26.23 1.07 7.62
N LEU A 283 25.23 1.63 8.29
CA LEU A 283 25.39 2.64 9.33
C LEU A 283 26.20 2.09 10.53
N GLU A 284 25.85 0.89 11.03
CA GLU A 284 26.57 0.23 12.13
C GLU A 284 28.04 -0.02 11.75
N ASN A 285 28.31 -0.56 10.57
CA ASN A 285 29.66 -0.84 10.10
C ASN A 285 30.48 0.43 9.94
N LEU A 286 29.88 1.52 9.46
CA LEU A 286 30.56 2.81 9.30
C LEU A 286 30.94 3.39 10.66
N LYS A 287 30.00 3.41 11.63
CA LYS A 287 30.24 3.87 13.00
C LYS A 287 31.38 3.08 13.68
N ALA A 288 31.38 1.75 13.50
CA ALA A 288 32.45 0.91 14.03
C ALA A 288 33.83 1.22 13.40
N ALA A 289 33.87 1.49 12.09
CA ALA A 289 35.09 1.88 11.41
C ALA A 289 35.61 3.26 11.86
N GLU A 290 34.71 4.22 12.08
CA GLU A 290 35.02 5.52 12.65
C GLU A 290 35.62 5.42 14.07
N GLU A 291 34.99 4.64 14.93
CA GLU A 291 35.51 4.42 16.30
C GLU A 291 36.92 3.85 16.27
N THR A 292 37.13 2.84 15.41
CA THR A 292 38.46 2.23 15.24
C THR A 292 39.48 3.28 14.79
N TYR A 293 39.14 4.10 13.79
CA TYR A 293 40.05 5.14 13.31
C TYR A 293 40.32 6.23 14.36
N LYS A 294 39.34 6.67 15.11
CA LYS A 294 39.51 7.63 16.22
C LYS A 294 40.42 7.10 17.31
N LEU A 295 40.35 5.79 17.61
CA LEU A 295 41.26 5.15 18.56
C LEU A 295 42.71 5.16 18.05
N THR A 296 42.97 4.89 16.75
CA THR A 296 44.33 4.93 16.20
C THR A 296 44.92 6.36 16.25
N LEU A 297 44.09 7.37 15.92
CA LEU A 297 44.50 8.78 16.07
C LEU A 297 44.86 9.16 17.51
N SER A 298 44.17 8.64 18.52
CA SER A 298 44.45 8.90 19.93
C SER A 298 45.74 8.23 20.42
N ILE A 299 46.09 7.09 19.82
CA ILE A 299 47.32 6.35 20.16
C ILE A 299 48.55 6.94 19.44
N SER A 300 48.40 7.44 18.21
CA SER A 300 49.49 8.09 17.46
C SER A 300 49.86 9.50 17.98
N GLY A 301 49.00 10.12 18.80
CA GLY A 301 49.30 11.37 19.50
C GLY A 301 50.22 11.23 20.74
N VAL A 302 50.57 10.00 21.10
CA VAL A 302 51.65 9.77 22.09
C VAL A 302 52.95 9.87 21.32
N ASP A 303 53.49 11.09 21.25
CA ASP A 303 54.78 11.37 20.62
C ASP A 303 55.86 10.43 21.21
N ALA A 304 56.26 9.44 20.41
CA ALA A 304 57.45 8.60 20.73
C ALA A 304 58.75 9.44 20.81
N ALA A 305 58.66 10.73 20.40
CA ALA A 305 59.78 11.67 20.43
C ALA A 305 60.07 12.24 21.85
N ALA A 306 59.20 12.04 22.82
CA ALA A 306 59.44 12.45 24.21
C ALA A 306 59.74 11.27 25.17
N ALA A 307 59.86 10.04 24.65
CA ALA A 307 60.30 8.94 25.44
C ALA A 307 61.84 9.15 25.66
N ASP A 308 62.18 9.67 26.81
CA ASP A 308 63.54 9.60 27.30
C ASP A 308 63.98 8.13 27.20
N ASP A 309 64.88 7.81 26.28
CA ASP A 309 65.38 6.44 26.00
C ASP A 309 65.88 5.71 27.23
N ALA A 310 66.01 6.40 28.36
CA ALA A 310 66.37 5.88 29.66
C ALA A 310 65.19 5.63 30.60
N ALA A 311 63.97 6.08 30.29
CA ALA A 311 62.83 6.00 31.18
C ALA A 311 62.17 4.63 31.19
N TRP A 312 61.78 4.17 32.34
CA TRP A 312 61.00 2.94 32.56
C TRP A 312 59.56 3.27 32.87
N TYR A 313 58.65 2.53 32.29
CA TYR A 313 57.22 2.73 32.48
C TYR A 313 56.54 1.44 32.94
N THR A 314 55.55 1.57 33.81
CA THR A 314 54.63 0.45 34.08
C THR A 314 53.77 0.13 32.85
N LEU A 315 53.07 -0.98 32.87
CA LEU A 315 52.09 -1.32 31.79
C LEU A 315 50.92 -0.32 31.70
N GLN A 316 50.72 0.52 32.72
CA GLN A 316 49.74 1.59 32.74
C GLN A 316 50.30 2.95 32.29
N GLY A 317 51.56 2.98 31.80
CA GLY A 317 52.19 4.19 31.26
C GLY A 317 52.77 5.13 32.34
N VAL A 318 52.86 4.70 33.60
CA VAL A 318 53.43 5.50 34.68
C VAL A 318 54.95 5.35 34.66
N SER A 319 55.68 6.49 34.62
CA SER A 319 57.16 6.52 34.69
C SER A 319 57.69 6.05 36.02
N VAL A 320 58.73 5.21 36.00
CA VAL A 320 59.35 4.61 37.16
C VAL A 320 60.88 4.89 37.17
N ALA A 321 61.33 5.67 38.07
CA ALA A 321 62.75 6.09 38.14
C ALA A 321 63.74 4.95 38.41
N ALA A 322 63.31 3.94 39.19
CA ALA A 322 64.13 2.78 39.55
C ALA A 322 63.26 1.50 39.59
N PRO A 323 63.05 0.84 38.45
CA PRO A 323 62.25 -0.36 38.44
C PRO A 323 62.91 -1.50 39.12
N GLN A 324 62.18 -2.17 40.02
CA GLN A 324 62.65 -3.35 40.76
C GLN A 324 62.12 -4.62 40.05
N LYS A 325 61.52 -5.50 40.79
CA LYS A 325 60.93 -6.73 40.19
C LYS A 325 59.58 -6.45 39.56
N GLY A 326 59.33 -6.89 38.31
CA GLY A 326 58.07 -6.72 37.66
C GLY A 326 58.17 -6.65 36.13
N ILE A 327 57.07 -6.27 35.49
CA ILE A 327 56.98 -6.10 34.04
C ILE A 327 56.88 -4.60 33.75
N PHE A 328 57.77 -4.12 32.89
CA PHE A 328 57.92 -2.71 32.56
C PHE A 328 58.05 -2.54 31.04
N ILE A 329 57.85 -1.32 30.57
CA ILE A 329 58.18 -0.90 29.20
C ILE A 329 59.42 -0.03 29.28
N HIS A 330 60.47 -0.39 28.51
CA HIS A 330 61.69 0.36 28.37
C HIS A 330 62.15 0.37 26.92
N ASN A 331 62.42 1.53 26.35
CA ASN A 331 62.69 1.73 24.94
C ASN A 331 61.63 1.08 24.01
N GLY A 332 60.34 1.29 24.37
CA GLY A 332 59.22 0.74 23.59
C GLY A 332 59.09 -0.79 23.67
N LYS A 333 59.90 -1.50 24.48
CA LYS A 333 59.88 -2.97 24.57
C LYS A 333 59.45 -3.41 25.97
N LYS A 334 58.71 -4.49 26.02
CA LYS A 334 58.36 -5.17 27.27
C LYS A 334 59.59 -5.82 27.90
N VAL A 335 59.95 -5.42 29.11
CA VAL A 335 61.07 -5.98 29.89
C VAL A 335 60.53 -6.59 31.17
N VAL A 336 61.00 -7.78 31.51
CA VAL A 336 60.68 -8.50 32.74
C VAL A 336 61.94 -8.48 33.65
N LEU A 337 61.86 -7.75 34.73
CA LEU A 337 62.87 -7.77 35.75
C LEU A 337 62.53 -8.85 36.77
N LYS A 338 63.48 -9.77 37.07
CA LYS A 338 63.30 -10.90 37.99
C LYS A 338 63.77 -10.59 39.38
#